data_e7c8f00cefb5632cd735cc25c31c03e2
#
_entry.id   e7c8f00cefb5632cd735cc25c31c03e2
#
_cell.length_a   1.000
_cell.length_b   1.000
_cell.length_c   1.000
_cell.angle_alpha   90.00
_cell.angle_beta   90.00
_cell.angle_gamma   90.00
#
_symmetry.space_group_name_H-M   'P 1'
#
loop_
_entity.id
_entity.type
_entity.pdbx_description
1 polymer ?
#
loop_
_entity_poly.entity_id
_entity_poly.type
_entity_poly.pdbx_seq_one_letter_code
_entity_poly.pdbx_strand_id
1 'polypeptide(L)'
;CVNRDILSQFDEENLSVGWLDAKRKLVEEFGEYQNNEHSFDSLTITGPNSPISAVEIQNRGSDDAIRFLLEWEPNEQDRFNLVEPEGLARELKEVLKECPDFFVEQTPGLKRLRLSYMKEILNGWSDAIKSGKSIPIDQAIDICKWAAFVDEASLQRIQIEPSVYSDGLYGLKKTAAQLLK
;
A
#
# COMPACT_ATOMS: atom_id res chain seq x y z
N CYS A 1 23.43 18.99 7.57
CA CYS A 1 24.16 18.56 8.74
C CYS A 1 23.71 17.20 9.29
N VAL A 2 23.32 16.29 8.40
CA VAL A 2 22.83 14.95 8.77
C VAL A 2 23.84 14.16 9.62
N ASN A 3 25.15 14.31 9.35
CA ASN A 3 26.17 13.54 10.07
C ASN A 3 26.35 13.95 11.55
N ARG A 4 26.12 15.22 11.91
CA ARG A 4 26.19 15.71 13.28
C ARG A 4 25.09 15.10 14.14
N ASP A 5 23.87 15.06 13.60
CA ASP A 5 22.66 14.60 14.29
C ASP A 5 22.72 13.08 14.57
N ILE A 6 23.36 12.33 13.66
CA ILE A 6 23.60 10.89 13.86
C ILE A 6 24.65 10.67 14.94
N LEU A 7 25.77 11.39 14.92
CA LEU A 7 26.87 11.20 15.88
C LEU A 7 26.53 11.64 17.31
N SER A 8 25.57 12.58 17.47
CA SER A 8 25.09 13.01 18.79
C SER A 8 24.31 11.92 19.55
N GLN A 9 23.79 10.91 18.85
CA GLN A 9 23.02 9.83 19.45
C GLN A 9 23.88 8.70 20.05
N PHE A 10 25.20 8.73 19.84
CA PHE A 10 26.11 7.73 20.35
C PHE A 10 26.88 8.26 21.57
N ASP A 11 26.89 7.44 22.62
CA ASP A 11 27.74 7.70 23.80
C ASP A 11 29.22 7.67 23.39
N GLU A 12 30.00 8.62 23.88
CA GLU A 12 31.43 8.76 23.53
C GLU A 12 32.25 7.50 23.85
N GLU A 13 31.84 6.76 24.89
CA GLU A 13 32.46 5.50 25.28
C GLU A 13 32.35 4.39 24.22
N ASN A 14 31.38 4.48 23.33
CA ASN A 14 31.12 3.49 22.30
C ASN A 14 31.67 3.89 20.91
N LEU A 15 32.30 5.07 20.80
CA LEU A 15 32.88 5.54 19.56
C LEU A 15 34.37 5.22 19.43
N SER A 16 34.81 4.79 18.24
CA SER A 16 36.24 4.66 17.94
C SER A 16 36.91 6.04 17.93
N VAL A 17 38.24 6.07 18.13
CA VAL A 17 39.04 7.32 18.17
C VAL A 17 38.80 8.20 16.93
N GLY A 18 38.69 7.61 15.75
CA GLY A 18 38.44 8.36 14.50
C GLY A 18 37.06 9.00 14.47
N TRP A 19 36.04 8.38 15.04
CA TRP A 19 34.68 8.92 15.14
C TRP A 19 34.59 10.01 16.21
N LEU A 20 35.33 9.90 17.32
CA LEU A 20 35.43 10.94 18.34
C LEU A 20 36.07 12.22 17.78
N ASP A 21 37.13 12.10 16.99
CA ASP A 21 37.75 13.26 16.34
C ASP A 21 36.81 13.91 15.32
N ALA A 22 36.07 13.12 14.55
CA ALA A 22 35.05 13.63 13.63
C ALA A 22 33.91 14.34 14.36
N LYS A 23 33.43 13.78 15.49
CA LYS A 23 32.39 14.39 16.34
C LYS A 23 32.88 15.74 16.90
N ARG A 24 34.11 15.80 17.44
CA ARG A 24 34.70 17.05 17.97
C ARG A 24 34.82 18.15 16.90
N LYS A 25 35.29 17.82 15.71
CA LYS A 25 35.37 18.77 14.60
C LYS A 25 34.00 19.31 14.20
N LEU A 26 32.98 18.47 14.17
CA LEU A 26 31.61 18.89 13.85
C LEU A 26 31.03 19.80 14.94
N VAL A 27 31.31 19.49 16.23
CA VAL A 27 30.90 20.35 17.34
C VAL A 27 31.63 21.67 17.33
N GLU A 28 32.92 21.71 16.99
CA GLU A 28 33.74 22.93 16.89
C GLU A 28 33.24 23.81 15.73
N GLU A 29 32.87 23.24 14.59
CA GLU A 29 32.44 23.96 13.40
C GLU A 29 30.96 24.43 13.48
N PHE A 30 30.08 23.65 14.06
CA PHE A 30 28.61 23.85 14.05
C PHE A 30 27.99 24.04 15.45
N GLY A 31 28.78 24.04 16.52
CA GLY A 31 28.31 24.10 17.89
C GLY A 31 27.74 22.76 18.42
N GLU A 32 27.50 22.66 19.72
CA GLU A 32 26.85 21.50 20.33
C GLU A 32 25.43 21.31 19.76
N TYR A 33 25.04 20.04 19.59
CA TYR A 33 23.67 19.71 19.23
C TYR A 33 22.76 20.05 20.39
N GLN A 34 22.06 21.17 20.29
CA GLN A 34 20.95 21.44 21.20
C GLN A 34 19.78 20.57 20.75
N ASN A 35 19.48 19.57 21.56
CA ASN A 35 18.25 18.79 21.44
C ASN A 35 17.10 19.74 21.77
N ASN A 36 16.76 20.64 20.82
CA ASN A 36 15.45 21.22 20.84
C ASN A 36 14.52 20.04 20.71
N GLU A 37 13.74 19.74 21.75
CA GLU A 37 12.58 18.86 21.75
C GLU A 37 11.51 19.40 20.77
N HIS A 38 11.90 19.66 19.52
CA HIS A 38 11.00 19.35 18.44
C HIS A 38 10.94 17.83 18.45
N SER A 39 10.00 17.29 19.24
CA SER A 39 9.47 15.98 18.92
C SER A 39 9.24 16.05 17.40
N PHE A 40 10.15 15.44 16.63
CA PHE A 40 9.70 14.79 15.44
C PHE A 40 8.70 13.81 16.00
N ASP A 41 7.44 14.21 16.11
CA ASP A 41 6.37 13.27 15.94
C ASP A 41 6.81 12.52 14.71
N SER A 42 7.36 11.33 14.93
CA SER A 42 7.75 10.47 13.85
C SER A 42 6.45 10.32 13.08
N LEU A 43 6.31 11.11 12.03
CA LEU A 43 5.39 10.82 10.96
C LEU A 43 5.86 9.45 10.49
N THR A 44 5.36 8.42 11.18
CA THR A 44 5.45 7.07 10.73
C THR A 44 4.60 7.08 9.49
N ILE A 45 5.24 7.43 8.36
CA ILE A 45 4.61 7.29 7.04
C ILE A 45 4.46 5.79 6.87
N THR A 46 3.33 5.28 7.34
CA THR A 46 2.97 3.87 7.25
C THR A 46 2.53 3.52 5.82
N GLY A 47 3.37 3.87 4.85
CA GLY A 47 3.14 3.66 3.43
C GLY A 47 2.20 4.71 2.80
N PRO A 48 1.86 4.55 1.51
CA PRO A 48 1.07 5.52 0.77
C PRO A 48 -0.32 5.72 1.38
N ASN A 49 -0.80 6.98 1.36
CA ASN A 49 -2.12 7.35 1.86
C ASN A 49 -3.20 7.01 0.84
N SER A 50 -4.44 6.88 1.32
CA SER A 50 -5.63 6.71 0.48
C SER A 50 -6.37 8.04 0.27
N PRO A 51 -6.96 8.29 -0.90
CA PRO A 51 -7.81 9.47 -1.14
C PRO A 51 -9.13 9.41 -0.38
N ILE A 52 -9.63 8.20 -0.07
CA ILE A 52 -10.87 7.94 0.65
C ILE A 52 -10.71 6.73 1.57
N SER A 53 -11.47 6.68 2.65
CA SER A 53 -11.47 5.58 3.61
C SER A 53 -12.31 4.39 3.14
N ALA A 54 -12.14 3.23 3.78
CA ALA A 54 -12.96 2.03 3.56
C ALA A 54 -14.48 2.31 3.77
N VAL A 55 -14.81 3.12 4.78
CA VAL A 55 -16.20 3.51 5.06
C VAL A 55 -16.78 4.34 3.91
N GLU A 56 -16.01 5.27 3.35
CA GLU A 56 -16.45 6.07 2.20
C GLU A 56 -16.63 5.23 0.95
N ILE A 57 -15.77 4.21 0.73
CA ILE A 57 -15.94 3.25 -0.37
C ILE A 57 -17.27 2.50 -0.20
N GLN A 58 -17.56 1.98 0.99
CA GLN A 58 -18.80 1.27 1.27
C GLN A 58 -20.04 2.16 1.08
N ASN A 59 -19.98 3.40 1.51
CA ASN A 59 -21.09 4.35 1.38
C ASN A 59 -21.41 4.74 -0.07
N ARG A 60 -20.46 4.60 -1.01
CA ARG A 60 -20.70 4.82 -2.44
C ARG A 60 -21.53 3.71 -3.09
N GLY A 61 -21.53 2.51 -2.50
CA GLY A 61 -22.05 1.31 -3.15
C GLY A 61 -21.10 0.75 -4.20
N SER A 62 -21.34 -0.50 -4.60
CA SER A 62 -20.41 -1.27 -5.46
C SER A 62 -20.20 -0.65 -6.85
N ASP A 63 -21.26 -0.15 -7.49
CA ASP A 63 -21.20 0.41 -8.85
C ASP A 63 -20.37 1.69 -8.90
N ASP A 64 -20.64 2.64 -7.99
CA ASP A 64 -19.92 3.90 -7.92
C ASP A 64 -18.49 3.70 -7.42
N ALA A 65 -18.26 2.73 -6.52
CA ALA A 65 -16.91 2.36 -6.09
C ALA A 65 -16.06 1.84 -7.27
N ILE A 66 -16.59 0.91 -8.08
CA ILE A 66 -15.87 0.42 -9.28
C ILE A 66 -15.57 1.56 -10.25
N ARG A 67 -16.54 2.45 -10.51
CA ARG A 67 -16.32 3.60 -11.39
C ARG A 67 -15.21 4.50 -10.85
N PHE A 68 -15.27 4.83 -9.58
CA PHE A 68 -14.22 5.62 -8.93
C PHE A 68 -12.84 4.96 -9.04
N LEU A 69 -12.73 3.66 -8.76
CA LEU A 69 -11.48 2.91 -8.84
C LEU A 69 -10.88 2.85 -10.25
N LEU A 70 -11.74 2.88 -11.28
CA LEU A 70 -11.31 2.88 -12.69
C LEU A 70 -10.85 4.27 -13.17
N GLU A 71 -11.44 5.33 -12.64
CA GLU A 71 -11.27 6.70 -13.12
C GLU A 71 -10.30 7.52 -12.26
N TRP A 72 -10.12 7.15 -10.99
CA TRP A 72 -9.30 7.94 -10.08
C TRP A 72 -7.80 7.81 -10.40
N GLU A 73 -7.16 8.97 -10.55
CA GLU A 73 -5.71 9.13 -10.69
C GLU A 73 -5.21 10.18 -9.70
N PRO A 74 -4.03 9.97 -9.08
CA PRO A 74 -3.46 10.94 -8.17
C PRO A 74 -3.06 12.22 -8.94
N ASN A 75 -3.56 13.37 -8.49
CA ASN A 75 -3.14 14.68 -8.97
C ASN A 75 -1.82 15.14 -8.31
N GLU A 76 -1.32 16.34 -8.62
CA GLU A 76 -0.06 16.84 -8.05
C GLU A 76 -0.12 16.98 -6.51
N GLN A 77 -1.27 17.43 -5.97
CA GLN A 77 -1.46 17.57 -4.52
C GLN A 77 -1.51 16.20 -3.83
N ASP A 78 -2.14 15.22 -4.45
CA ASP A 78 -2.19 13.84 -3.95
C ASP A 78 -0.77 13.26 -3.89
N ARG A 79 0.03 13.44 -4.94
CA ARG A 79 1.43 12.98 -4.99
C ARG A 79 2.29 13.64 -3.91
N PHE A 80 2.09 14.93 -3.65
CA PHE A 80 2.78 15.62 -2.57
C PHE A 80 2.43 15.05 -1.19
N ASN A 81 1.17 14.65 -0.98
CA ASN A 81 0.68 14.03 0.24
C ASN A 81 0.86 12.50 0.28
N LEU A 82 1.60 11.92 -0.67
CA LEU A 82 1.80 10.48 -0.81
C LEU A 82 0.47 9.71 -0.91
N VAL A 83 -0.55 10.32 -1.54
CA VAL A 83 -1.81 9.65 -1.82
C VAL A 83 -1.64 8.88 -3.13
N GLU A 84 -1.69 7.57 -3.05
CA GLU A 84 -1.34 6.67 -4.16
C GLU A 84 -2.35 5.52 -4.30
N PRO A 85 -2.41 4.85 -5.45
CA PRO A 85 -3.28 3.69 -5.66
C PRO A 85 -3.10 2.59 -4.62
N GLU A 86 -1.89 2.40 -4.11
CA GLU A 86 -1.57 1.40 -3.08
C GLU A 86 -2.24 1.72 -1.73
N GLY A 87 -2.39 3.01 -1.39
CA GLY A 87 -3.16 3.44 -0.23
C GLY A 87 -4.64 3.05 -0.38
N LEU A 88 -5.21 3.36 -1.54
CA LEU A 88 -6.60 2.99 -1.86
C LEU A 88 -6.81 1.46 -1.91
N ALA A 89 -5.82 0.71 -2.41
CA ALA A 89 -5.84 -0.74 -2.41
C ALA A 89 -5.96 -1.33 -0.99
N ARG A 90 -5.27 -0.74 0.01
CA ARG A 90 -5.38 -1.16 1.40
C ARG A 90 -6.78 -0.91 1.98
N GLU A 91 -7.40 0.20 1.65
CA GLU A 91 -8.78 0.47 2.05
C GLU A 91 -9.75 -0.55 1.45
N LEU A 92 -9.55 -0.94 0.19
CA LEU A 92 -10.32 -2.01 -0.46
C LEU A 92 -10.19 -3.35 0.27
N LYS A 93 -8.99 -3.69 0.73
CA LYS A 93 -8.77 -4.89 1.54
C LYS A 93 -9.64 -4.88 2.80
N GLU A 94 -9.69 -3.76 3.53
CA GLU A 94 -10.54 -3.65 4.72
C GLU A 94 -12.03 -3.71 4.37
N VAL A 95 -12.47 -3.13 3.23
CA VAL A 95 -13.85 -3.30 2.74
C VAL A 95 -14.19 -4.78 2.56
N LEU A 96 -13.37 -5.55 1.83
CA LEU A 96 -13.64 -6.95 1.52
C LEU A 96 -13.49 -7.86 2.74
N LYS A 97 -12.64 -7.52 3.68
CA LYS A 97 -12.54 -8.22 4.97
C LYS A 97 -13.82 -8.05 5.81
N GLU A 98 -14.41 -6.85 5.81
CA GLU A 98 -15.64 -6.58 6.58
C GLU A 98 -16.91 -6.99 5.83
N CYS A 99 -16.99 -6.73 4.53
CA CYS A 99 -18.12 -7.03 3.66
C CYS A 99 -17.64 -7.80 2.42
N PRO A 100 -17.42 -9.13 2.53
CA PRO A 100 -16.84 -9.94 1.45
C PRO A 100 -17.64 -9.96 0.15
N ASP A 101 -18.94 -9.76 0.22
CA ASP A 101 -19.89 -9.75 -0.89
C ASP A 101 -20.11 -8.37 -1.53
N PHE A 102 -19.38 -7.35 -1.06
CA PHE A 102 -19.55 -5.97 -1.52
C PHE A 102 -19.51 -5.79 -3.04
N PHE A 103 -18.70 -6.56 -3.75
CA PHE A 103 -18.56 -6.53 -5.20
C PHE A 103 -19.18 -7.74 -5.92
N VAL A 104 -20.07 -8.50 -5.32
CA VAL A 104 -20.57 -9.77 -5.87
C VAL A 104 -21.11 -9.66 -7.29
N GLU A 105 -21.76 -8.56 -7.63
CA GLU A 105 -22.35 -8.31 -8.96
C GLU A 105 -21.38 -7.64 -9.94
N GLN A 106 -20.16 -7.29 -9.48
CA GLN A 106 -19.20 -6.45 -10.21
C GLN A 106 -18.00 -7.21 -10.79
N THR A 107 -18.09 -8.53 -10.95
CA THR A 107 -16.96 -9.34 -11.45
C THR A 107 -16.32 -8.83 -12.74
N PRO A 108 -17.08 -8.40 -13.78
CA PRO A 108 -16.47 -7.86 -14.99
C PRO A 108 -15.71 -6.53 -14.75
N GLY A 109 -16.23 -5.69 -13.85
CA GLY A 109 -15.60 -4.44 -13.44
C GLY A 109 -14.29 -4.68 -12.70
N LEU A 110 -14.28 -5.65 -11.79
CA LEU A 110 -13.08 -6.03 -11.04
C LEU A 110 -11.91 -6.41 -11.95
N LYS A 111 -12.14 -7.20 -12.99
CA LYS A 111 -11.09 -7.63 -13.94
C LYS A 111 -10.45 -6.51 -14.75
N ARG A 112 -10.97 -5.28 -14.66
CA ARG A 112 -10.45 -4.08 -15.30
C ARG A 112 -9.67 -3.18 -14.34
N LEU A 113 -9.68 -3.51 -13.05
CA LEU A 113 -8.97 -2.73 -12.02
C LEU A 113 -7.46 -2.94 -12.10
N ARG A 114 -6.71 -2.02 -11.48
CA ARG A 114 -5.27 -2.13 -11.30
C ARG A 114 -4.90 -3.42 -10.58
N LEU A 115 -3.73 -3.98 -10.88
CA LEU A 115 -3.26 -5.23 -10.24
C LEU A 115 -3.11 -5.10 -8.73
N SER A 116 -2.72 -3.91 -8.24
CA SER A 116 -2.65 -3.60 -6.79
C SER A 116 -4.02 -3.73 -6.13
N TYR A 117 -5.09 -3.21 -6.76
CA TYR A 117 -6.46 -3.33 -6.25
C TYR A 117 -6.91 -4.79 -6.22
N MET A 118 -6.69 -5.52 -7.33
CA MET A 118 -7.06 -6.94 -7.43
C MET A 118 -6.35 -7.80 -6.38
N LYS A 119 -5.06 -7.55 -6.16
CA LYS A 119 -4.28 -8.25 -5.14
C LYS A 119 -4.86 -8.01 -3.73
N GLU A 120 -5.19 -6.77 -3.39
CA GLU A 120 -5.72 -6.46 -2.07
C GLU A 120 -7.19 -6.90 -1.89
N ILE A 121 -7.99 -6.99 -2.95
CA ILE A 121 -9.31 -7.64 -2.93
C ILE A 121 -9.17 -9.13 -2.54
N LEU A 122 -8.26 -9.86 -3.16
CA LEU A 122 -8.00 -11.27 -2.82
C LEU A 122 -7.47 -11.43 -1.38
N ASN A 123 -6.61 -10.51 -0.92
CA ASN A 123 -6.14 -10.47 0.45
C ASN A 123 -7.29 -10.21 1.44
N GLY A 124 -8.22 -9.31 1.12
CA GLY A 124 -9.41 -9.01 1.90
C GLY A 124 -10.29 -10.25 2.08
N TRP A 125 -10.56 -11.00 1.00
CA TRP A 125 -11.27 -12.28 1.07
C TRP A 125 -10.52 -13.32 1.90
N SER A 126 -9.19 -13.41 1.76
CA SER A 126 -8.38 -14.29 2.60
C SER A 126 -8.50 -13.96 4.08
N ASP A 127 -8.48 -12.69 4.43
CA ASP A 127 -8.61 -12.24 5.82
C ASP A 127 -10.04 -12.39 6.35
N ALA A 128 -11.07 -12.24 5.49
CA ALA A 128 -12.46 -12.58 5.82
C ALA A 128 -12.62 -14.05 6.18
N ILE A 129 -12.06 -14.97 5.38
CA ILE A 129 -12.08 -16.42 5.66
C ILE A 129 -11.41 -16.72 7.01
N LYS A 130 -10.22 -16.16 7.27
CA LYS A 130 -9.50 -16.32 8.56
C LYS A 130 -10.32 -15.81 9.74
N SER A 131 -11.17 -14.81 9.50
CA SER A 131 -12.09 -14.25 10.50
C SER A 131 -13.41 -15.03 10.60
N GLY A 132 -13.56 -16.14 9.89
CA GLY A 132 -14.76 -17.00 9.91
C GLY A 132 -15.93 -16.47 9.09
N LYS A 133 -15.72 -15.48 8.21
CA LYS A 133 -16.76 -14.96 7.31
C LYS A 133 -16.83 -15.80 6.03
N SER A 134 -18.03 -15.92 5.45
CA SER A 134 -18.21 -16.50 4.12
C SER A 134 -17.83 -15.48 3.04
N ILE A 135 -17.26 -15.96 1.94
CA ILE A 135 -16.94 -15.15 0.75
C ILE A 135 -17.79 -15.61 -0.44
N PRO A 136 -17.96 -14.78 -1.49
CA PRO A 136 -18.60 -15.17 -2.74
C PRO A 136 -17.69 -16.12 -3.54
N ILE A 137 -17.77 -17.43 -3.24
CA ILE A 137 -16.84 -18.46 -3.72
C ILE A 137 -16.76 -18.48 -5.25
N ASP A 138 -17.90 -18.45 -5.94
CA ASP A 138 -17.93 -18.50 -7.41
C ASP A 138 -17.20 -17.31 -8.03
N GLN A 139 -17.40 -16.11 -7.48
CA GLN A 139 -16.68 -14.90 -7.90
C GLN A 139 -15.18 -15.01 -7.59
N ALA A 140 -14.83 -15.46 -6.40
CA ALA A 140 -13.43 -15.63 -6.00
C ALA A 140 -12.70 -16.61 -6.93
N ILE A 141 -13.33 -17.75 -7.26
CA ILE A 141 -12.80 -18.74 -8.20
C ILE A 141 -12.65 -18.13 -9.61
N ASP A 142 -13.63 -17.38 -10.09
CA ASP A 142 -13.58 -16.74 -11.42
C ASP A 142 -12.45 -15.71 -11.51
N ILE A 143 -12.25 -14.90 -10.47
CA ILE A 143 -11.12 -13.95 -10.38
C ILE A 143 -9.78 -14.69 -10.30
N CYS A 144 -9.67 -15.74 -9.48
CA CYS A 144 -8.44 -16.54 -9.38
C CYS A 144 -8.10 -17.22 -10.71
N LYS A 145 -9.07 -17.78 -11.43
CA LYS A 145 -8.87 -18.34 -12.77
C LYS A 145 -8.37 -17.25 -13.74
N TRP A 146 -9.04 -16.09 -13.76
CA TRP A 146 -8.59 -14.97 -14.59
C TRP A 146 -7.13 -14.60 -14.25
N ALA A 147 -6.79 -14.41 -12.98
CA ALA A 147 -5.44 -14.06 -12.54
C ALA A 147 -4.39 -15.12 -12.95
N ALA A 148 -4.73 -16.41 -12.94
CA ALA A 148 -3.82 -17.49 -13.34
C ALA A 148 -3.46 -17.41 -14.83
N PHE A 149 -4.41 -17.08 -15.70
CA PHE A 149 -4.26 -17.14 -17.16
C PHE A 149 -3.96 -15.79 -17.80
N VAL A 150 -4.18 -14.67 -17.10
CA VAL A 150 -3.86 -13.34 -17.64
C VAL A 150 -2.35 -13.20 -17.87
N ASP A 151 -1.97 -12.64 -19.01
CA ASP A 151 -0.60 -12.31 -19.38
C ASP A 151 -0.38 -10.80 -19.54
N GLU A 152 0.87 -10.38 -19.63
CA GLU A 152 1.22 -8.95 -19.77
C GLU A 152 0.64 -8.33 -21.03
N ALA A 153 0.55 -9.08 -22.14
CA ALA A 153 -0.02 -8.59 -23.39
C ALA A 153 -1.52 -8.32 -23.24
N SER A 154 -2.24 -9.14 -22.49
CA SER A 154 -3.65 -8.93 -22.15
C SER A 154 -3.84 -7.71 -21.24
N LEU A 155 -2.96 -7.51 -20.25
CA LEU A 155 -3.00 -6.34 -19.35
C LEU A 155 -2.76 -5.03 -20.12
N GLN A 156 -1.83 -4.99 -21.04
CA GLN A 156 -1.59 -3.82 -21.89
C GLN A 156 -2.82 -3.45 -22.73
N ARG A 157 -3.57 -4.45 -23.22
CA ARG A 157 -4.81 -4.21 -24.00
C ARG A 157 -5.93 -3.58 -23.18
N ILE A 158 -5.98 -3.87 -21.89
CA ILE A 158 -6.94 -3.28 -20.94
C ILE A 158 -6.39 -2.05 -20.23
N GLN A 159 -5.25 -1.51 -20.68
CA GLN A 159 -4.61 -0.29 -20.14
C GLN A 159 -4.35 -0.34 -18.61
N ILE A 160 -4.09 -1.54 -18.07
CA ILE A 160 -3.69 -1.69 -16.68
C ILE A 160 -2.18 -1.50 -16.60
N GLU A 161 -1.74 -0.39 -16.02
CA GLU A 161 -0.32 -0.17 -15.75
C GLU A 161 0.13 -0.97 -14.53
N PRO A 162 1.29 -1.66 -14.59
CA PRO A 162 1.87 -2.28 -13.42
C PRO A 162 2.32 -1.21 -12.43
N SER A 163 1.89 -1.32 -11.18
CA SER A 163 2.35 -0.42 -10.12
C SER A 163 3.83 -0.63 -9.80
N VAL A 164 4.56 0.46 -9.55
CA VAL A 164 5.97 0.44 -9.16
C VAL A 164 6.18 -0.23 -7.79
N TYR A 165 5.17 -0.16 -6.91
CA TYR A 165 5.24 -0.67 -5.53
C TYR A 165 4.62 -2.06 -5.33
N SER A 166 3.98 -2.62 -6.35
CA SER A 166 3.40 -3.96 -6.27
C SER A 166 4.29 -4.98 -6.99
N ASP A 167 4.26 -6.23 -6.50
CA ASP A 167 4.89 -7.37 -7.19
C ASP A 167 4.26 -7.61 -8.57
N GLY A 168 3.38 -6.71 -9.03
CA GLY A 168 2.72 -6.75 -10.32
C GLY A 168 1.92 -8.04 -10.52
N LEU A 169 2.00 -8.57 -11.72
CA LEU A 169 1.28 -9.80 -12.11
C LEU A 169 1.71 -11.03 -11.29
N TYR A 170 3.00 -11.13 -10.94
CA TYR A 170 3.49 -12.24 -10.11
C TYR A 170 2.86 -12.23 -8.72
N GLY A 171 2.80 -11.07 -8.07
CA GLY A 171 2.16 -10.92 -6.76
C GLY A 171 0.68 -11.28 -6.79
N LEU A 172 -0.06 -10.87 -7.84
CA LEU A 172 -1.46 -11.24 -8.02
C LEU A 172 -1.64 -12.76 -8.16
N LYS A 173 -0.85 -13.41 -9.02
CA LYS A 173 -0.90 -14.88 -9.22
C LYS A 173 -0.58 -15.64 -7.94
N LYS A 174 0.42 -15.19 -7.18
CA LYS A 174 0.78 -15.76 -5.88
C LYS A 174 -0.38 -15.65 -4.88
N THR A 175 -1.00 -14.48 -4.77
CA THR A 175 -2.14 -14.26 -3.87
C THR A 175 -3.35 -15.11 -4.27
N ALA A 176 -3.67 -15.20 -5.57
CA ALA A 176 -4.73 -16.06 -6.08
C ALA A 176 -4.50 -17.55 -5.73
N ALA A 177 -3.26 -18.05 -5.89
CA ALA A 177 -2.91 -19.42 -5.52
C ALA A 177 -2.97 -19.68 -4.00
N GLN A 178 -2.76 -18.65 -3.18
CA GLN A 178 -2.89 -18.76 -1.72
C GLN A 178 -4.35 -18.81 -1.26
N LEU A 179 -5.24 -18.07 -1.93
CA LEU A 179 -6.67 -18.06 -1.60
C LEU A 179 -7.35 -19.41 -1.90
N LEU A 180 -6.83 -20.18 -2.88
CA LEU A 180 -7.39 -21.46 -3.29
C LEU A 180 -6.88 -22.66 -2.47
N LYS A 181 -6.03 -22.45 -1.48
CA LYS A 181 -5.52 -23.49 -0.56
C LYS A 181 -6.41 -23.67 0.66
#